data_a3f633d3a272a7a24e81e620af0e2e85
#
_entry.id   a3f633d3a272a7a24e81e620af0e2e85
#
_cell.length_a   1.000
_cell.length_b   1.000
_cell.length_c   1.000
_cell.angle_alpha   90.00
_cell.angle_beta   90.00
_cell.angle_gamma   90.00
#
_symmetry.space_group_name_H-M   'P 1'
#
loop_
_entity.id
_entity.type
_entity.pdbx_description
1 polymer ?
#
loop_
_entity_poly.entity_id
_entity_poly.type
_entity_poly.pdbx_seq_one_letter_code
_entity_poly.pdbx_strand_id
1 'polypeptide(L)'
;VVARAALRTDTRVEEEGLTTLDPIDPGHKVATQAIAKGDTIRKYDQIIGVAETDIHPGQHVHTHNLTMDNFDRDYRFSESVRSLDFVPPERAATFEGIVRSDGRVGTRNYIGVLTSVNCSASVARHVTKRFQEDVMAKFPNVDGVVALTHDHGCGGCAGIGLNYIQRTLSGYSRHPNFYAVVIIGLGCEANQIGALMEAEQLNPSDTLHAFTIQDSGGSAAATDRGEGLVRELLTDANQIKRVTRPASDLILALECGGSDGYSGISANPALGSAADLLVLNGGTACLGETPEVYGAEHLLTRRAVNPAVGQKLVDRIRWWEDYTQANHAEMNNNPAPGNKAGGLTTILEKSLGAVAKGGTTNLIDVYEYAEPITEKGFVFMDTPGYDPASITGMVAGGANITCFTTGRGSVFGGKPVPSLKLATNTPMYLRMENDMDINCGDIIDGTSSVEEKGQEIFKKIIACASGEQSKSEMMGMGEEEFVPWMVGAIL
;
A
#
# COMPACT_ATOMS: atom_id res chain seq x y z
N VAL A 1 0.40 -13.28 25.72
CA VAL A 1 -0.38 -13.98 24.68
C VAL A 1 -1.51 -13.09 24.17
N VAL A 2 -2.13 -13.44 23.03
CA VAL A 2 -3.25 -12.72 22.42
C VAL A 2 -4.51 -13.55 22.50
N ALA A 3 -5.60 -12.97 22.99
CA ALA A 3 -6.88 -13.67 23.11
C ALA A 3 -7.52 -13.92 21.75
N ARG A 4 -7.87 -15.16 21.44
CA ARG A 4 -8.59 -15.54 20.21
C ARG A 4 -10.09 -15.23 20.27
N ALA A 5 -10.63 -15.16 21.47
CA ALA A 5 -12.04 -14.88 21.76
C ALA A 5 -12.13 -14.01 23.01
N ALA A 6 -13.31 -13.43 23.25
CA ALA A 6 -13.56 -12.67 24.48
C ALA A 6 -13.44 -13.60 25.72
N LEU A 7 -12.63 -13.18 26.68
CA LEU A 7 -12.45 -13.86 27.96
C LEU A 7 -13.07 -12.99 29.05
N ARG A 8 -13.84 -13.62 29.94
CA ARG A 8 -14.37 -12.95 31.13
C ARG A 8 -13.31 -13.00 32.24
N THR A 9 -13.46 -12.16 33.25
CA THR A 9 -12.73 -12.30 34.51
C THR A 9 -12.93 -13.70 35.07
N ASP A 10 -11.93 -14.24 35.75
CA ASP A 10 -11.90 -15.59 36.31
C ASP A 10 -11.99 -16.73 35.27
N THR A 11 -11.72 -16.45 33.99
CA THR A 11 -11.62 -17.51 32.97
C THR A 11 -10.30 -18.22 33.07
N ARG A 12 -10.33 -19.56 33.26
CA ARG A 12 -9.14 -20.40 33.21
C ARG A 12 -8.67 -20.61 31.79
N VAL A 13 -7.42 -20.25 31.49
CA VAL A 13 -6.72 -20.49 30.21
C VAL A 13 -5.74 -21.62 30.45
N GLU A 14 -6.17 -22.86 30.14
CA GLU A 14 -5.43 -24.09 30.49
C GLU A 14 -4.08 -24.14 29.76
N GLU A 15 -4.03 -23.77 28.50
CA GLU A 15 -2.83 -23.82 27.67
C GLU A 15 -1.70 -22.93 28.22
N GLU A 16 -2.05 -21.82 28.86
CA GLU A 16 -1.10 -20.86 29.45
C GLU A 16 -0.93 -21.06 30.99
N GLY A 17 -1.71 -21.91 31.57
CA GLY A 17 -1.67 -22.17 33.01
C GLY A 17 -2.10 -21.01 33.89
N LEU A 18 -2.85 -20.04 33.38
CA LEU A 18 -3.27 -18.81 34.04
C LEU A 18 -4.79 -18.68 34.18
N THR A 19 -5.23 -17.76 35.04
CA THR A 19 -6.62 -17.33 35.15
C THR A 19 -6.68 -15.83 34.91
N THR A 20 -7.63 -15.38 34.08
CA THR A 20 -7.77 -13.94 33.75
C THR A 20 -8.24 -13.16 34.98
N LEU A 21 -7.61 -12.03 35.23
CA LEU A 21 -7.97 -11.10 36.32
C LEU A 21 -8.89 -9.96 35.80
N ASP A 22 -8.84 -9.71 34.52
CA ASP A 22 -9.64 -8.70 33.82
C ASP A 22 -10.44 -9.35 32.67
N PRO A 23 -11.52 -8.72 32.18
CA PRO A 23 -12.12 -9.09 30.92
C PRO A 23 -11.16 -8.73 29.78
N ILE A 24 -10.99 -9.64 28.81
CA ILE A 24 -10.06 -9.48 27.69
C ILE A 24 -10.85 -9.56 26.38
N ASP A 25 -10.78 -8.54 25.57
CA ASP A 25 -11.41 -8.54 24.25
C ASP A 25 -10.62 -9.38 23.22
N PRO A 26 -11.27 -9.86 22.15
CA PRO A 26 -10.59 -10.57 21.07
C PRO A 26 -9.48 -9.69 20.45
N GLY A 27 -8.30 -10.27 20.22
CA GLY A 27 -7.13 -9.55 19.69
C GLY A 27 -6.32 -8.80 20.74
N HIS A 28 -6.81 -8.71 21.98
CA HIS A 28 -6.09 -8.07 23.09
C HIS A 28 -5.12 -9.01 23.81
N LYS A 29 -4.19 -8.42 24.55
CA LYS A 29 -3.08 -9.12 25.21
C LYS A 29 -3.39 -9.44 26.65
N VAL A 30 -2.92 -10.61 27.10
CA VAL A 30 -2.93 -11.07 28.50
C VAL A 30 -1.51 -11.31 28.96
N ALA A 31 -1.15 -10.83 30.14
CA ALA A 31 0.15 -11.12 30.75
C ALA A 31 0.23 -12.59 31.16
N THR A 32 1.30 -13.28 30.77
CA THR A 32 1.56 -14.68 31.16
C THR A 32 2.50 -14.78 32.36
N GLN A 33 3.18 -13.69 32.69
CA GLN A 33 4.09 -13.60 33.85
C GLN A 33 3.95 -12.24 34.53
N ALA A 34 4.49 -12.12 35.72
CA ALA A 34 4.58 -10.84 36.42
C ALA A 34 5.58 -9.91 35.69
N ILE A 35 5.21 -8.65 35.53
CA ILE A 35 6.03 -7.61 34.90
C ILE A 35 6.06 -6.42 35.85
N ALA A 36 7.23 -6.04 36.33
CA ALA A 36 7.36 -4.92 37.26
C ALA A 36 7.24 -3.59 36.50
N LYS A 37 6.80 -2.55 37.18
CA LYS A 37 6.83 -1.17 36.67
C LYS A 37 8.22 -0.81 36.14
N GLY A 38 8.30 -0.32 34.92
CA GLY A 38 9.52 0.04 34.23
C GLY A 38 10.17 -1.11 33.45
N ASP A 39 9.71 -2.36 33.60
CA ASP A 39 10.19 -3.47 32.81
C ASP A 39 9.64 -3.44 31.38
N THR A 40 10.41 -4.00 30.45
CA THR A 40 10.00 -4.11 29.05
C THR A 40 8.91 -5.16 28.85
N ILE A 41 7.90 -4.79 28.07
CA ILE A 41 6.85 -5.71 27.61
C ILE A 41 7.22 -6.19 26.20
N ARG A 42 7.11 -7.52 25.99
CA ARG A 42 7.50 -8.15 24.73
C ARG A 42 6.32 -8.87 24.05
N LYS A 43 6.34 -8.81 22.72
CA LYS A 43 5.50 -9.61 21.81
C LYS A 43 6.39 -10.13 20.69
N TYR A 44 6.29 -11.42 20.34
CA TYR A 44 7.17 -12.06 19.35
C TYR A 44 8.67 -11.88 19.68
N ASP A 45 9.01 -11.93 20.96
CA ASP A 45 10.36 -11.66 21.51
C ASP A 45 10.90 -10.23 21.22
N GLN A 46 10.09 -9.34 20.72
CA GLN A 46 10.43 -7.92 20.47
C GLN A 46 9.78 -7.03 21.51
N ILE A 47 10.47 -5.92 21.85
CA ILE A 47 9.96 -4.92 22.80
C ILE A 47 8.82 -4.16 22.13
N ILE A 48 7.66 -4.08 22.82
CA ILE A 48 6.50 -3.28 22.37
C ILE A 48 6.23 -2.07 23.27
N GLY A 49 6.96 -1.92 24.34
CA GLY A 49 6.87 -0.82 25.31
C GLY A 49 7.37 -1.20 26.67
N VAL A 50 7.06 -0.37 27.66
CA VAL A 50 7.38 -0.58 29.09
C VAL A 50 6.11 -0.56 29.93
N ALA A 51 6.14 -1.26 31.06
CA ALA A 51 5.04 -1.28 32.01
C ALA A 51 4.99 0.03 32.82
N GLU A 52 3.86 0.71 32.81
CA GLU A 52 3.63 1.92 33.64
C GLU A 52 3.32 1.60 35.10
N THR A 53 2.83 0.40 35.35
CA THR A 53 2.49 -0.15 36.67
C THR A 53 2.94 -1.60 36.74
N ASP A 54 2.97 -2.18 37.95
CA ASP A 54 3.14 -3.62 38.08
C ASP A 54 1.96 -4.34 37.41
N ILE A 55 2.25 -5.38 36.62
CA ILE A 55 1.27 -6.19 35.90
C ILE A 55 1.38 -7.63 36.38
N HIS A 56 0.27 -8.21 36.80
CA HIS A 56 0.22 -9.61 37.26
C HIS A 56 -0.19 -10.57 36.13
N PRO A 57 0.21 -11.86 36.22
CA PRO A 57 -0.30 -12.88 35.29
C PRO A 57 -1.83 -12.89 35.25
N GLY A 58 -2.41 -12.94 34.04
CA GLY A 58 -3.87 -12.90 33.85
C GLY A 58 -4.44 -11.49 33.68
N GLN A 59 -3.67 -10.44 33.90
CA GLN A 59 -4.14 -9.07 33.65
C GLN A 59 -4.12 -8.70 32.17
N HIS A 60 -5.05 -7.84 31.81
CA HIS A 60 -5.12 -7.20 30.49
C HIS A 60 -3.93 -6.26 30.30
N VAL A 61 -3.16 -6.43 29.22
CA VAL A 61 -2.05 -5.55 28.83
C VAL A 61 -2.48 -4.65 27.70
N HIS A 62 -2.62 -3.35 27.99
CA HIS A 62 -3.09 -2.37 27.00
C HIS A 62 -2.60 -0.97 27.38
N THR A 63 -3.09 0.07 26.69
CA THR A 63 -2.68 1.48 26.85
C THR A 63 -2.87 2.07 28.26
N HIS A 64 -3.55 1.39 29.17
CA HIS A 64 -3.69 1.81 30.58
C HIS A 64 -2.51 1.37 31.47
N ASN A 65 -1.68 0.45 31.00
CA ASN A 65 -0.55 -0.07 31.78
C ASN A 65 0.71 -0.36 30.94
N LEU A 66 0.68 0.03 29.64
CA LEU A 66 1.79 -0.06 28.72
C LEU A 66 1.97 1.26 27.97
N THR A 67 3.19 1.80 27.98
CA THR A 67 3.57 3.01 27.25
C THR A 67 4.77 2.76 26.34
N MET A 68 4.96 3.63 25.36
CA MET A 68 6.17 3.63 24.53
C MET A 68 7.32 4.27 25.30
N ASP A 69 8.51 3.70 25.15
CA ASP A 69 9.77 4.31 25.56
C ASP A 69 10.78 4.25 24.43
N ASN A 70 11.80 5.08 24.49
CA ASN A 70 12.90 5.07 23.53
C ASN A 70 13.88 3.96 23.91
N PHE A 71 14.19 3.12 22.93
CA PHE A 71 15.16 2.04 23.05
C PHE A 71 16.32 2.27 22.09
N ASP A 72 17.53 1.94 22.51
CA ASP A 72 18.67 1.85 21.62
C ASP A 72 18.42 0.79 20.56
N ARG A 73 18.57 1.16 19.30
CA ARG A 73 18.36 0.30 18.15
C ARG A 73 19.69 -0.23 17.66
N ASP A 74 19.89 -1.54 17.79
CA ASP A 74 21.05 -2.23 17.24
C ASP A 74 20.83 -2.53 15.76
N TYR A 75 21.17 -1.56 14.91
CA TYR A 75 21.12 -1.76 13.47
C TYR A 75 22.26 -2.66 13.00
N ARG A 76 21.92 -3.90 12.72
CA ARG A 76 22.81 -4.86 12.06
C ARG A 76 22.40 -4.99 10.62
N PHE A 77 23.39 -4.90 9.73
CA PHE A 77 23.15 -4.94 8.30
C PHE A 77 23.59 -6.28 7.72
N SER A 78 22.73 -6.86 6.87
CA SER A 78 23.04 -8.02 6.02
C SER A 78 23.41 -9.32 6.77
N GLU A 79 23.10 -9.45 8.05
CA GLU A 79 23.40 -10.66 8.84
C GLU A 79 22.50 -11.85 8.51
N SER A 80 21.32 -11.57 7.95
CA SER A 80 20.28 -12.58 7.66
C SER A 80 20.00 -12.73 6.16
N VAL A 81 20.93 -12.30 5.32
CA VAL A 81 20.84 -12.50 3.84
C VAL A 81 20.84 -13.99 3.53
N ARG A 82 19.91 -14.40 2.66
CA ARG A 82 19.73 -15.81 2.25
C ARG A 82 19.97 -15.98 0.75
N SER A 83 20.48 -17.14 0.37
CA SER A 83 20.34 -17.61 -1.01
C SER A 83 18.88 -17.97 -1.26
N LEU A 84 18.34 -17.53 -2.41
CA LEU A 84 16.94 -17.80 -2.78
C LEU A 84 16.90 -18.86 -3.89
N ASP A 85 16.03 -19.85 -3.70
CA ASP A 85 15.76 -20.89 -4.70
C ASP A 85 14.62 -20.40 -5.62
N PHE A 86 14.98 -19.63 -6.65
CA PHE A 86 14.02 -19.13 -7.63
C PHE A 86 13.37 -20.26 -8.41
N VAL A 87 12.08 -20.09 -8.71
CA VAL A 87 11.35 -21.00 -9.58
C VAL A 87 11.94 -20.90 -10.99
N PRO A 88 12.34 -22.05 -11.62
CA PRO A 88 12.85 -22.03 -12.99
C PRO A 88 11.83 -21.40 -13.95
N PRO A 89 12.28 -20.64 -14.97
CA PRO A 89 11.39 -19.89 -15.87
C PRO A 89 10.29 -20.73 -16.52
N GLU A 90 10.57 -22.00 -16.84
CA GLU A 90 9.63 -22.93 -17.44
C GLU A 90 8.53 -23.44 -16.48
N ARG A 91 8.71 -23.21 -15.18
CA ARG A 91 7.75 -23.57 -14.13
C ARG A 91 7.18 -22.35 -13.42
N ALA A 92 7.68 -21.16 -13.76
CA ALA A 92 7.21 -19.92 -13.15
C ALA A 92 5.73 -19.69 -13.46
N ALA A 93 5.02 -19.13 -12.48
CA ALA A 93 3.62 -18.74 -12.64
C ALA A 93 3.47 -17.71 -13.77
N THR A 94 2.35 -17.78 -14.48
CA THR A 94 2.00 -16.86 -15.56
C THR A 94 0.63 -16.24 -15.33
N PHE A 95 0.40 -15.09 -15.95
CA PHE A 95 -0.88 -14.38 -15.95
C PHE A 95 -1.19 -13.82 -17.35
N GLU A 96 -2.44 -13.48 -17.60
CA GLU A 96 -2.89 -12.87 -18.85
C GLU A 96 -2.74 -11.33 -18.74
N GLY A 97 -1.59 -10.82 -19.16
CA GLY A 97 -1.20 -9.41 -19.06
C GLY A 97 -1.43 -8.61 -20.34
N ILE A 98 -1.32 -7.29 -20.24
CA ILE A 98 -1.46 -6.34 -21.34
C ILE A 98 -0.08 -5.74 -21.64
N VAL A 99 0.47 -6.04 -22.80
CA VAL A 99 1.79 -5.55 -23.21
C VAL A 99 1.65 -4.19 -23.89
N ARG A 100 2.39 -3.20 -23.41
CA ARG A 100 2.47 -1.87 -24.02
C ARG A 100 3.57 -1.83 -25.09
N SER A 101 3.54 -0.81 -25.94
CA SER A 101 4.51 -0.65 -27.05
C SER A 101 5.97 -0.54 -26.58
N ASP A 102 6.21 -0.11 -25.35
CA ASP A 102 7.53 -0.02 -24.72
C ASP A 102 7.95 -1.31 -23.97
N GLY A 103 7.13 -2.36 -24.01
CA GLY A 103 7.38 -3.66 -23.41
C GLY A 103 6.91 -3.80 -21.94
N ARG A 104 6.45 -2.73 -21.29
CA ARG A 104 5.86 -2.81 -19.94
C ARG A 104 4.53 -3.57 -19.96
N VAL A 105 4.17 -4.19 -18.84
CA VAL A 105 3.01 -5.08 -18.76
C VAL A 105 2.02 -4.58 -17.72
N GLY A 106 0.80 -4.29 -18.18
CA GLY A 106 -0.33 -3.90 -17.33
C GLY A 106 -1.21 -5.07 -16.94
N THR A 107 -1.93 -4.90 -15.85
CA THR A 107 -2.99 -5.80 -15.38
C THR A 107 -4.39 -5.28 -15.72
N ARG A 108 -4.47 -4.00 -16.15
CA ARG A 108 -5.69 -3.30 -16.58
C ARG A 108 -5.41 -2.44 -17.81
N ASN A 109 -6.49 -1.93 -18.42
CA ASN A 109 -6.46 -1.15 -19.65
C ASN A 109 -7.35 0.10 -19.52
N TYR A 110 -6.88 1.12 -18.81
CA TYR A 110 -7.60 2.37 -18.61
C TYR A 110 -7.16 3.48 -19.59
N ILE A 111 -7.99 4.52 -19.72
CA ILE A 111 -7.59 5.85 -20.18
C ILE A 111 -7.55 6.76 -18.94
N GLY A 112 -6.41 7.43 -18.71
CA GLY A 112 -6.22 8.36 -17.60
C GLY A 112 -6.47 9.82 -18.01
N VAL A 113 -7.18 10.58 -17.16
CA VAL A 113 -7.28 12.03 -17.26
C VAL A 113 -6.70 12.61 -15.98
N LEU A 114 -5.45 13.09 -16.06
CA LEU A 114 -4.70 13.59 -14.93
C LEU A 114 -4.79 15.12 -14.87
N THR A 115 -4.60 15.67 -13.67
CA THR A 115 -4.52 17.13 -13.47
C THR A 115 -3.13 17.54 -13.01
N SER A 116 -2.60 18.67 -13.50
CA SER A 116 -1.37 19.27 -12.97
C SER A 116 -1.60 20.12 -11.72
N VAL A 117 -2.86 20.50 -11.48
CA VAL A 117 -3.29 21.41 -10.41
C VAL A 117 -4.77 21.16 -10.07
N ASN A 118 -5.16 21.42 -8.82
CA ASN A 118 -6.56 21.30 -8.37
C ASN A 118 -7.55 22.08 -9.25
N CYS A 119 -7.17 23.25 -9.77
CA CYS A 119 -8.02 24.11 -10.61
C CYS A 119 -8.55 23.41 -11.88
N SER A 120 -7.89 22.38 -12.38
CA SER A 120 -8.33 21.59 -13.53
C SER A 120 -9.19 20.37 -13.16
N ALA A 121 -9.35 20.06 -11.87
CA ALA A 121 -10.04 18.86 -11.39
C ALA A 121 -11.48 18.73 -11.91
N SER A 122 -12.26 19.81 -11.87
CA SER A 122 -13.64 19.78 -12.37
C SER A 122 -13.73 19.50 -13.86
N VAL A 123 -12.80 20.03 -14.66
CA VAL A 123 -12.74 19.76 -16.11
C VAL A 123 -12.42 18.30 -16.36
N ALA A 124 -11.40 17.74 -15.68
CA ALA A 124 -11.05 16.32 -15.77
C ALA A 124 -12.25 15.42 -15.44
N ARG A 125 -12.95 15.70 -14.34
CA ARG A 125 -14.16 14.95 -13.95
C ARG A 125 -15.33 15.14 -14.94
N HIS A 126 -15.49 16.30 -15.56
CA HIS A 126 -16.50 16.51 -16.60
C HIS A 126 -16.19 15.71 -17.86
N VAL A 127 -14.91 15.60 -18.25
CA VAL A 127 -14.50 14.75 -19.35
C VAL A 127 -14.86 13.29 -19.09
N THR A 128 -14.45 12.74 -17.93
CA THR A 128 -14.67 11.31 -17.63
C THR A 128 -16.15 10.96 -17.45
N LYS A 129 -16.98 11.87 -16.94
CA LYS A 129 -18.44 11.69 -16.84
C LYS A 129 -19.16 11.47 -18.18
N ARG A 130 -18.51 11.75 -19.31
CA ARG A 130 -19.06 11.48 -20.65
C ARG A 130 -18.91 10.00 -21.06
N PHE A 131 -18.15 9.20 -20.29
CA PHE A 131 -17.81 7.83 -20.58
C PHE A 131 -18.37 6.89 -19.51
N GLN A 132 -19.70 6.92 -19.37
CA GLN A 132 -20.42 6.05 -18.45
C GLN A 132 -20.65 4.67 -19.07
N GLU A 133 -21.27 3.78 -18.33
CA GLU A 133 -21.47 2.37 -18.68
C GLU A 133 -22.05 2.15 -20.10
N ASP A 134 -23.01 2.98 -20.52
CA ASP A 134 -23.63 2.89 -21.84
C ASP A 134 -22.66 3.18 -22.99
N VAL A 135 -21.69 4.06 -22.76
CA VAL A 135 -20.63 4.36 -23.72
C VAL A 135 -19.55 3.28 -23.65
N MET A 136 -19.13 2.92 -22.45
CA MET A 136 -18.05 1.95 -22.22
C MET A 136 -18.43 0.53 -22.68
N ALA A 137 -19.70 0.16 -22.68
CA ALA A 137 -20.18 -1.12 -23.23
C ALA A 137 -19.76 -1.36 -24.70
N LYS A 138 -19.40 -0.31 -25.43
CA LYS A 138 -18.87 -0.41 -26.81
C LYS A 138 -17.38 -0.72 -26.88
N PHE A 139 -16.68 -0.67 -25.73
CA PHE A 139 -15.23 -0.82 -25.62
C PHE A 139 -14.88 -1.92 -24.59
N PRO A 140 -15.25 -3.18 -24.85
CA PRO A 140 -15.17 -4.27 -23.84
C PRO A 140 -13.73 -4.63 -23.42
N ASN A 141 -12.70 -4.19 -24.13
CA ASN A 141 -11.30 -4.41 -23.77
C ASN A 141 -10.70 -3.23 -22.99
N VAL A 142 -11.51 -2.22 -22.62
CA VAL A 142 -11.08 -1.06 -21.83
C VAL A 142 -11.79 -1.09 -20.47
N ASP A 143 -11.02 -1.07 -19.39
CA ASP A 143 -11.54 -1.16 -18.02
C ASP A 143 -12.23 0.15 -17.55
N GLY A 144 -11.95 1.28 -18.21
CA GLY A 144 -12.62 2.53 -17.92
C GLY A 144 -11.84 3.79 -18.34
N VAL A 145 -12.49 4.93 -18.13
CA VAL A 145 -11.89 6.27 -18.23
C VAL A 145 -11.92 6.89 -16.84
N VAL A 146 -10.76 7.20 -16.27
CA VAL A 146 -10.67 7.65 -14.86
C VAL A 146 -10.04 9.03 -14.76
N ALA A 147 -10.66 9.92 -13.95
CA ALA A 147 -10.07 11.21 -13.57
C ALA A 147 -9.22 11.03 -12.32
N LEU A 148 -7.94 11.33 -12.38
CA LEU A 148 -7.03 11.36 -11.26
C LEU A 148 -6.75 12.81 -10.88
N THR A 149 -7.46 13.28 -9.87
CA THR A 149 -7.45 14.67 -9.40
C THR A 149 -6.84 14.74 -8.01
N HIS A 150 -6.22 15.87 -7.68
CA HIS A 150 -5.56 16.10 -6.40
C HIS A 150 -5.77 17.52 -5.89
N ASP A 151 -5.42 17.80 -4.64
CA ASP A 151 -5.67 19.07 -3.96
C ASP A 151 -4.48 20.06 -4.01
N HIS A 152 -3.41 19.76 -4.78
CA HIS A 152 -2.30 20.70 -4.94
C HIS A 152 -2.78 21.96 -5.67
N GLY A 153 -2.64 23.11 -4.99
CA GLY A 153 -3.04 24.42 -5.51
C GLY A 153 -2.07 25.02 -6.53
N CYS A 154 -2.43 26.19 -7.08
CA CYS A 154 -1.63 26.85 -8.12
C CYS A 154 -0.29 27.40 -7.61
N GLY A 155 -0.18 27.83 -6.34
CA GLY A 155 1.09 28.18 -5.72
C GLY A 155 1.99 26.97 -5.44
N GLY A 156 1.38 25.81 -5.34
CA GLY A 156 2.05 24.51 -5.20
C GLY A 156 2.87 24.35 -3.94
N CYS A 157 3.61 23.27 -3.89
CA CYS A 157 4.70 23.06 -2.94
C CYS A 157 6.03 23.41 -3.63
N ALA A 158 7.01 23.90 -2.84
CA ALA A 158 8.38 24.07 -3.31
C ALA A 158 9.26 22.89 -2.85
N GLY A 159 10.42 22.74 -3.48
CA GLY A 159 11.41 21.73 -3.07
C GLY A 159 10.89 20.29 -3.19
N ILE A 160 11.02 19.51 -2.13
CA ILE A 160 10.68 18.08 -2.12
C ILE A 160 9.20 17.81 -2.48
N GLY A 161 8.28 18.69 -2.05
CA GLY A 161 6.85 18.54 -2.38
C GLY A 161 6.57 18.68 -3.86
N LEU A 162 7.24 19.60 -4.56
CA LEU A 162 7.12 19.73 -6.02
C LEU A 162 7.70 18.49 -6.73
N ASN A 163 8.84 17.98 -6.26
CA ASN A 163 9.44 16.78 -6.82
C ASN A 163 8.50 15.57 -6.66
N TYR A 164 7.85 15.43 -5.52
CA TYR A 164 6.95 14.31 -5.26
C TYR A 164 5.71 14.35 -6.14
N ILE A 165 5.07 15.53 -6.33
CA ILE A 165 3.93 15.62 -7.25
C ILE A 165 4.35 15.37 -8.71
N GLN A 166 5.51 15.88 -9.15
CA GLN A 166 6.01 15.66 -10.50
C GLN A 166 6.33 14.18 -10.76
N ARG A 167 7.06 13.52 -9.86
CA ARG A 167 7.31 12.07 -9.92
C ARG A 167 6.00 11.27 -9.96
N THR A 168 5.03 11.64 -9.11
CA THR A 168 3.73 10.95 -9.07
C THR A 168 3.00 11.06 -10.39
N LEU A 169 2.85 12.27 -10.94
CA LEU A 169 2.20 12.49 -12.23
C LEU A 169 2.93 11.81 -13.39
N SER A 170 4.26 11.82 -13.35
CA SER A 170 5.11 11.13 -14.32
C SER A 170 4.93 9.61 -14.25
N GLY A 171 4.97 9.06 -13.05
CA GLY A 171 4.79 7.63 -12.81
C GLY A 171 3.43 7.14 -13.32
N TYR A 172 2.36 7.86 -13.00
CA TYR A 172 1.02 7.56 -13.52
C TYR A 172 0.93 7.76 -15.04
N SER A 173 1.57 8.79 -15.60
CA SER A 173 1.59 9.01 -17.06
C SER A 173 2.28 7.87 -17.82
N ARG A 174 3.19 7.16 -17.17
CA ARG A 174 3.89 6.00 -17.73
C ARG A 174 3.34 4.67 -17.25
N HIS A 175 2.31 4.68 -16.39
CA HIS A 175 1.86 3.43 -15.76
C HIS A 175 1.25 2.46 -16.79
N PRO A 176 1.67 1.17 -16.80
CA PRO A 176 1.26 0.22 -17.85
C PRO A 176 -0.24 -0.13 -17.81
N ASN A 177 -0.95 0.19 -16.72
CA ASN A 177 -2.41 0.02 -16.66
C ASN A 177 -3.16 1.12 -17.43
N PHE A 178 -2.48 2.17 -17.89
CA PHE A 178 -3.05 3.10 -18.86
C PHE A 178 -2.63 2.75 -20.28
N TYR A 179 -3.59 2.72 -21.20
CA TYR A 179 -3.31 2.76 -22.62
C TYR A 179 -2.78 4.14 -23.00
N ALA A 180 -3.47 5.17 -22.53
CA ALA A 180 -3.11 6.55 -22.79
C ALA A 180 -3.49 7.46 -21.62
N VAL A 181 -2.85 8.63 -21.56
CA VAL A 181 -3.07 9.65 -20.54
C VAL A 181 -3.25 11.02 -21.17
N VAL A 182 -4.21 11.78 -20.64
CA VAL A 182 -4.45 13.18 -20.98
C VAL A 182 -4.19 14.02 -19.72
N ILE A 183 -3.19 14.89 -19.74
CA ILE A 183 -2.89 15.82 -18.63
C ILE A 183 -3.58 17.15 -18.90
N ILE A 184 -4.39 17.62 -17.96
CA ILE A 184 -5.11 18.89 -18.04
C ILE A 184 -4.58 19.85 -16.97
N GLY A 185 -4.00 20.97 -17.41
CA GLY A 185 -3.58 22.07 -16.54
C GLY A 185 -4.53 23.27 -16.60
N LEU A 186 -4.34 24.23 -15.69
CA LEU A 186 -5.00 25.54 -15.79
C LEU A 186 -4.25 26.45 -16.76
N GLY A 187 -2.92 26.60 -16.59
CA GLY A 187 -2.04 27.43 -17.41
C GLY A 187 -1.20 28.45 -16.63
N CYS A 188 -1.48 28.67 -15.31
CA CYS A 188 -0.72 29.61 -14.47
C CYS A 188 -0.24 28.99 -13.15
N GLU A 189 -0.35 27.70 -12.98
CA GLU A 189 0.14 26.95 -11.82
C GLU A 189 1.68 26.89 -11.76
N ALA A 190 2.23 26.72 -10.55
CA ALA A 190 3.67 26.50 -10.35
C ALA A 190 4.15 25.21 -11.03
N ASN A 191 3.34 24.15 -10.98
CA ASN A 191 3.61 22.90 -11.68
C ASN A 191 3.16 22.95 -13.14
N GLN A 192 3.79 23.86 -13.92
CA GLN A 192 3.53 24.03 -15.36
C GLN A 192 3.72 22.70 -16.12
N ILE A 193 2.82 22.37 -17.02
CA ILE A 193 2.91 21.14 -17.83
C ILE A 193 4.26 21.03 -18.55
N GLY A 194 4.74 22.12 -19.16
CA GLY A 194 6.05 22.12 -19.82
C GLY A 194 7.21 21.80 -18.88
N ALA A 195 7.21 22.40 -17.69
CA ALA A 195 8.24 22.14 -16.67
C ALA A 195 8.16 20.71 -16.11
N LEU A 196 6.95 20.19 -15.88
CA LEU A 196 6.74 18.79 -15.50
C LEU A 196 7.31 17.84 -16.57
N MET A 197 6.99 18.09 -17.84
CA MET A 197 7.44 17.24 -18.94
C MET A 197 8.96 17.28 -19.11
N GLU A 198 9.58 18.45 -18.93
CA GLU A 198 11.03 18.61 -18.99
C GLU A 198 11.71 17.90 -17.78
N ALA A 199 11.27 18.19 -16.56
CA ALA A 199 11.86 17.63 -15.33
C ALA A 199 11.81 16.09 -15.33
N GLU A 200 10.70 15.53 -15.77
CA GLU A 200 10.44 14.10 -15.76
C GLU A 200 10.69 13.41 -17.11
N GLN A 201 11.24 14.12 -18.08
CA GLN A 201 11.55 13.60 -19.43
C GLN A 201 10.34 12.93 -20.10
N LEU A 202 9.15 13.52 -19.92
CA LEU A 202 7.93 13.11 -20.59
C LEU A 202 7.87 13.74 -21.99
N ASN A 203 7.56 12.95 -23.01
CA ASN A 203 7.42 13.46 -24.38
C ASN A 203 5.99 13.26 -24.86
N PRO A 204 5.36 14.25 -25.48
CA PRO A 204 4.09 14.08 -26.16
C PRO A 204 4.17 12.92 -27.17
N SER A 205 3.12 12.13 -27.25
CA SER A 205 3.02 10.97 -28.15
C SER A 205 1.56 10.70 -28.49
N ASP A 206 1.31 9.68 -29.28
CA ASP A 206 -0.05 9.24 -29.60
C ASP A 206 -0.82 8.74 -28.34
N THR A 207 -0.11 8.47 -27.25
CA THR A 207 -0.68 7.96 -25.99
C THR A 207 -0.47 8.90 -24.79
N LEU A 208 0.22 10.04 -24.98
CA LEU A 208 0.39 11.07 -23.96
C LEU A 208 0.07 12.45 -24.52
N HIS A 209 -1.08 12.98 -24.12
CA HIS A 209 -1.53 14.31 -24.50
C HIS A 209 -1.54 15.25 -23.32
N ALA A 210 -1.31 16.54 -23.56
CA ALA A 210 -1.37 17.56 -22.53
C ALA A 210 -1.89 18.89 -23.10
N PHE A 211 -2.70 19.60 -22.32
CA PHE A 211 -3.18 20.93 -22.67
C PHE A 211 -3.64 21.72 -21.45
N THR A 212 -3.81 23.03 -21.59
CA THR A 212 -4.31 23.89 -20.53
C THR A 212 -5.74 24.39 -20.83
N ILE A 213 -6.48 24.71 -19.75
CA ILE A 213 -7.82 25.29 -19.84
C ILE A 213 -7.74 26.69 -20.49
N GLN A 214 -6.71 27.46 -20.09
CA GLN A 214 -6.55 28.84 -20.62
C GLN A 214 -6.30 28.85 -22.14
N ASP A 215 -5.40 28.01 -22.64
CA ASP A 215 -5.11 27.92 -24.08
C ASP A 215 -6.26 27.30 -24.86
N SER A 216 -7.10 26.51 -24.23
CA SER A 216 -8.29 25.93 -24.86
C SER A 216 -9.46 26.91 -24.99
N GLY A 217 -9.37 28.10 -24.40
CA GLY A 217 -10.45 29.11 -24.44
C GLY A 217 -11.51 28.93 -23.33
N GLY A 218 -11.18 28.24 -22.24
CA GLY A 218 -12.02 28.10 -21.06
C GLY A 218 -12.50 26.65 -20.81
N SER A 219 -13.23 26.46 -19.72
CA SER A 219 -13.58 25.14 -19.21
C SER A 219 -14.45 24.31 -20.17
N ALA A 220 -15.41 24.95 -20.87
CA ALA A 220 -16.27 24.26 -21.84
C ALA A 220 -15.45 23.71 -23.03
N ALA A 221 -14.64 24.56 -23.64
CA ALA A 221 -13.79 24.17 -24.79
C ALA A 221 -12.74 23.13 -24.37
N ALA A 222 -12.16 23.24 -23.15
CA ALA A 222 -11.23 22.27 -22.60
C ALA A 222 -11.92 20.92 -22.37
N THR A 223 -13.15 20.89 -21.87
CA THR A 223 -13.95 19.67 -21.69
C THR A 223 -14.23 18.98 -23.03
N ASP A 224 -14.69 19.75 -24.04
CA ASP A 224 -14.97 19.21 -25.37
C ASP A 224 -13.69 18.67 -26.06
N ARG A 225 -12.57 19.38 -25.89
CA ARG A 225 -11.26 18.91 -26.37
C ARG A 225 -10.85 17.61 -25.72
N GLY A 226 -10.94 17.51 -24.36
CA GLY A 226 -10.64 16.31 -23.62
C GLY A 226 -11.54 15.13 -24.01
N GLU A 227 -12.84 15.36 -24.17
CA GLU A 227 -13.79 14.35 -24.64
C GLU A 227 -13.41 13.82 -26.03
N GLY A 228 -13.08 14.71 -26.97
CA GLY A 228 -12.66 14.34 -28.32
C GLY A 228 -11.43 13.42 -28.31
N LEU A 229 -10.38 13.81 -27.57
CA LEU A 229 -9.16 13.02 -27.43
C LEU A 229 -9.45 11.63 -26.83
N VAL A 230 -10.23 11.55 -25.74
CA VAL A 230 -10.56 10.27 -25.11
C VAL A 230 -11.36 9.36 -26.04
N ARG A 231 -12.27 9.90 -26.87
CA ARG A 231 -13.03 9.11 -27.87
C ARG A 231 -12.13 8.47 -28.92
N GLU A 232 -11.14 9.22 -29.40
CA GLU A 232 -10.14 8.71 -30.36
C GLU A 232 -9.32 7.58 -29.71
N LEU A 233 -8.77 7.83 -28.50
CA LEU A 233 -7.94 6.90 -27.75
C LEU A 233 -8.67 5.60 -27.40
N LEU A 234 -9.97 5.64 -27.07
CA LEU A 234 -10.78 4.46 -26.76
C LEU A 234 -10.84 3.46 -27.91
N THR A 235 -10.86 3.94 -29.15
CA THR A 235 -10.91 3.08 -30.33
C THR A 235 -9.68 2.19 -30.43
N ASP A 236 -8.51 2.76 -30.21
CA ASP A 236 -7.24 2.04 -30.28
C ASP A 236 -7.00 1.19 -29.02
N ALA A 237 -7.32 1.73 -27.82
CA ALA A 237 -7.25 1.00 -26.59
C ALA A 237 -8.08 -0.30 -26.61
N ASN A 238 -9.24 -0.29 -27.28
CA ASN A 238 -10.12 -1.45 -27.40
C ASN A 238 -9.57 -2.56 -28.33
N GLN A 239 -8.53 -2.29 -29.12
CA GLN A 239 -7.88 -3.33 -29.94
C GLN A 239 -6.87 -4.17 -29.13
N ILE A 240 -6.46 -3.69 -27.97
CA ILE A 240 -5.46 -4.37 -27.14
C ILE A 240 -6.07 -5.63 -26.53
N LYS A 241 -5.31 -6.72 -26.58
CA LYS A 241 -5.70 -8.01 -26.01
C LYS A 241 -4.68 -8.46 -24.96
N ARG A 242 -5.14 -9.22 -24.01
CA ARG A 242 -4.29 -9.90 -23.03
C ARG A 242 -3.48 -11.01 -23.70
N VAL A 243 -2.28 -11.21 -23.21
CA VAL A 243 -1.36 -12.28 -23.64
C VAL A 243 -0.69 -12.89 -22.41
N THR A 244 -0.30 -14.14 -22.50
CA THR A 244 0.37 -14.83 -21.39
C THR A 244 1.72 -14.20 -21.09
N ARG A 245 1.91 -13.79 -19.84
CA ARG A 245 3.13 -13.15 -19.31
C ARG A 245 3.61 -13.85 -18.05
N PRO A 246 4.93 -13.89 -17.80
CA PRO A 246 5.43 -14.45 -16.54
C PRO A 246 5.10 -13.54 -15.34
N ALA A 247 4.90 -14.14 -14.17
CA ALA A 247 4.67 -13.41 -12.92
C ALA A 247 5.81 -12.42 -12.56
N SER A 248 6.97 -12.56 -13.18
CA SER A 248 8.09 -11.60 -13.06
C SER A 248 7.77 -10.18 -13.57
N ASP A 249 6.69 -10.00 -14.32
CA ASP A 249 6.22 -8.68 -14.76
C ASP A 249 5.30 -8.00 -13.73
N LEU A 250 4.99 -8.67 -12.62
CA LEU A 250 4.18 -8.11 -11.54
C LEU A 250 5.04 -7.36 -10.52
N ILE A 251 4.54 -6.20 -10.10
CA ILE A 251 5.01 -5.42 -8.96
C ILE A 251 3.82 -5.28 -8.00
N LEU A 252 3.90 -5.97 -6.87
CA LEU A 252 2.86 -6.02 -5.85
C LEU A 252 3.10 -4.96 -4.79
N ALA A 253 2.18 -4.02 -4.62
CA ALA A 253 2.16 -3.11 -3.47
C ALA A 253 1.57 -3.81 -2.24
N LEU A 254 2.26 -3.71 -1.11
CA LEU A 254 1.91 -4.31 0.17
C LEU A 254 1.47 -3.20 1.13
N GLU A 255 0.19 -3.18 1.50
CA GLU A 255 -0.41 -2.11 2.30
C GLU A 255 -1.19 -2.66 3.49
N CYS A 256 -1.42 -1.83 4.51
CA CYS A 256 -2.35 -2.13 5.59
C CYS A 256 -3.07 -0.90 6.10
N GLY A 257 -4.36 -1.04 6.40
CA GLY A 257 -5.16 0.00 7.03
C GLY A 257 -6.20 -0.60 7.97
N GLY A 258 -6.55 0.13 9.05
CA GLY A 258 -7.44 -0.42 10.06
C GLY A 258 -6.89 -1.67 10.76
N SER A 259 -5.59 -1.73 11.00
CA SER A 259 -4.90 -2.87 11.65
C SER A 259 -5.40 -3.13 13.07
N ASP A 260 -5.39 -4.40 13.49
CA ASP A 260 -5.79 -4.91 14.80
C ASP A 260 -4.74 -5.84 15.41
N GLY A 261 -5.02 -6.42 16.58
CA GLY A 261 -4.14 -7.35 17.27
C GLY A 261 -3.87 -8.64 16.51
N TYR A 262 -4.71 -8.99 15.54
CA TYR A 262 -4.55 -10.19 14.69
C TYR A 262 -3.74 -9.92 13.43
N SER A 263 -3.55 -8.67 13.02
CA SER A 263 -2.88 -8.32 11.76
C SER A 263 -1.51 -8.98 11.63
N GLY A 264 -0.69 -8.98 12.69
CA GLY A 264 0.62 -9.61 12.72
C GLY A 264 0.61 -11.13 12.95
N ILE A 265 -0.56 -11.76 13.09
CA ILE A 265 -0.71 -13.19 13.31
C ILE A 265 -1.30 -13.90 12.09
N SER A 266 -2.19 -13.23 11.36
CA SER A 266 -2.95 -13.81 10.25
C SER A 266 -2.63 -13.17 8.91
N ALA A 267 -3.32 -12.07 8.55
CA ALA A 267 -3.28 -11.52 7.20
C ALA A 267 -1.89 -11.01 6.77
N ASN A 268 -1.14 -10.34 7.66
CA ASN A 268 0.17 -9.82 7.29
C ASN A 268 1.20 -10.92 7.03
N PRO A 269 1.38 -11.95 7.90
CA PRO A 269 2.26 -13.07 7.59
C PRO A 269 1.81 -13.87 6.35
N ALA A 270 0.50 -14.05 6.16
CA ALA A 270 -0.03 -14.75 4.98
C ALA A 270 0.26 -13.97 3.69
N LEU A 271 0.11 -12.63 3.71
CA LEU A 271 0.51 -11.77 2.60
C LEU A 271 2.03 -11.82 2.39
N GLY A 272 2.82 -11.86 3.47
CA GLY A 272 4.26 -12.04 3.39
C GLY A 272 4.66 -13.36 2.72
N SER A 273 3.97 -14.45 3.01
CA SER A 273 4.16 -15.74 2.33
C SER A 273 3.82 -15.64 0.83
N ALA A 274 2.75 -14.93 0.46
CA ALA A 274 2.42 -14.67 -0.93
C ALA A 274 3.46 -13.78 -1.64
N ALA A 275 3.99 -12.77 -0.95
CA ALA A 275 5.07 -11.91 -1.44
C ALA A 275 6.35 -12.72 -1.72
N ASP A 276 6.72 -13.63 -0.81
CA ASP A 276 7.85 -14.54 -1.02
C ASP A 276 7.62 -15.42 -2.26
N LEU A 277 6.41 -15.97 -2.44
CA LEU A 277 6.08 -16.75 -3.64
C LEU A 277 6.21 -15.92 -4.93
N LEU A 278 5.76 -14.65 -4.92
CA LEU A 278 5.91 -13.76 -6.07
C LEU A 278 7.39 -13.48 -6.37
N VAL A 279 8.19 -13.17 -5.36
CA VAL A 279 9.63 -12.93 -5.49
C VAL A 279 10.34 -14.16 -6.02
N LEU A 280 10.02 -15.35 -5.53
CA LEU A 280 10.60 -16.61 -6.01
C LEU A 280 10.20 -16.92 -7.46
N ASN A 281 9.07 -16.37 -7.95
CA ASN A 281 8.69 -16.42 -9.37
C ASN A 281 9.27 -15.25 -10.20
N GLY A 282 10.23 -14.50 -9.64
CA GLY A 282 10.94 -13.39 -10.29
C GLY A 282 10.20 -12.05 -10.29
N GLY A 283 9.05 -11.93 -9.62
CA GLY A 283 8.31 -10.69 -9.46
C GLY A 283 8.88 -9.77 -8.38
N THR A 284 8.21 -8.65 -8.15
CA THR A 284 8.62 -7.65 -7.16
C THR A 284 7.51 -7.45 -6.14
N ALA A 285 7.87 -7.36 -4.86
CA ALA A 285 6.99 -6.98 -3.77
C ALA A 285 7.53 -5.71 -3.12
N CYS A 286 6.72 -4.66 -3.07
CA CYS A 286 7.08 -3.34 -2.53
C CYS A 286 6.31 -3.09 -1.23
N LEU A 287 7.02 -2.93 -0.12
CA LEU A 287 6.46 -2.50 1.16
C LEU A 287 6.63 -0.99 1.30
N GLY A 288 5.58 -0.30 1.73
CA GLY A 288 5.58 1.13 2.04
C GLY A 288 5.43 1.43 3.52
N GLU A 289 4.95 2.65 3.82
CA GLU A 289 4.55 3.11 5.15
C GLU A 289 5.71 3.19 6.15
N THR A 290 6.71 4.03 5.86
CA THR A 290 7.91 4.17 6.71
C THR A 290 7.59 4.40 8.19
N PRO A 291 6.60 5.24 8.59
CA PRO A 291 6.22 5.35 9.99
C PRO A 291 5.71 4.05 10.61
N GLU A 292 5.18 3.13 9.81
CA GLU A 292 4.60 1.87 10.26
C GLU A 292 5.60 0.71 10.34
N VAL A 293 6.86 0.94 9.98
CA VAL A 293 7.95 -0.01 10.26
C VAL A 293 8.87 0.49 11.38
N TYR A 294 8.58 1.65 11.96
CA TYR A 294 9.34 2.28 13.02
C TYR A 294 9.49 1.41 14.25
N GLY A 295 10.73 1.14 14.65
CA GLY A 295 11.08 0.22 15.75
C GLY A 295 11.19 -1.25 15.36
N ALA A 296 10.71 -1.63 14.16
CA ALA A 296 10.86 -2.96 13.56
C ALA A 296 11.77 -2.96 12.32
N GLU A 297 12.27 -1.81 11.89
CA GLU A 297 13.13 -1.65 10.71
C GLU A 297 14.42 -2.51 10.79
N HIS A 298 14.88 -2.83 11.98
CA HIS A 298 16.03 -3.73 12.19
C HIS A 298 15.78 -5.15 11.62
N LEU A 299 14.52 -5.59 11.54
CA LEU A 299 14.17 -6.87 10.90
C LEU A 299 14.34 -6.81 9.37
N LEU A 300 14.26 -5.61 8.78
CA LEU A 300 14.50 -5.36 7.37
C LEU A 300 15.99 -5.13 7.07
N THR A 301 16.69 -4.33 7.89
CA THR A 301 18.12 -4.03 7.67
C THR A 301 18.99 -5.27 7.77
N ARG A 302 18.65 -6.22 8.66
CA ARG A 302 19.36 -7.49 8.79
C ARG A 302 19.34 -8.36 7.53
N ARG A 303 18.28 -8.25 6.71
CA ARG A 303 18.14 -8.99 5.46
C ARG A 303 18.36 -8.13 4.21
N ALA A 304 18.87 -6.89 4.38
CA ALA A 304 19.30 -6.07 3.25
C ALA A 304 20.48 -6.73 2.53
N VAL A 305 20.45 -6.77 1.20
CA VAL A 305 21.48 -7.48 0.39
C VAL A 305 22.88 -6.96 0.61
N ASN A 306 23.02 -5.71 1.04
CA ASN A 306 24.28 -5.10 1.44
C ASN A 306 24.03 -3.97 2.46
N PRO A 307 25.06 -3.52 3.20
CA PRO A 307 24.92 -2.47 4.22
C PRO A 307 24.39 -1.13 3.68
N ALA A 308 24.67 -0.78 2.42
CA ALA A 308 24.24 0.48 1.84
C ALA A 308 22.70 0.51 1.68
N VAL A 309 22.08 -0.58 1.30
CA VAL A 309 20.61 -0.71 1.23
C VAL A 309 19.99 -0.59 2.64
N GLY A 310 20.57 -1.27 3.63
CA GLY A 310 20.11 -1.14 5.02
C GLY A 310 20.23 0.30 5.53
N GLN A 311 21.32 1.00 5.18
CA GLN A 311 21.53 2.39 5.56
C GLN A 311 20.50 3.34 4.93
N LYS A 312 20.11 3.13 3.66
CA LYS A 312 19.04 3.91 3.04
C LYS A 312 17.74 3.86 3.87
N LEU A 313 17.37 2.68 4.38
CA LEU A 313 16.18 2.56 5.22
C LEU A 313 16.33 3.33 6.55
N VAL A 314 17.47 3.18 7.21
CA VAL A 314 17.77 3.92 8.46
C VAL A 314 17.73 5.43 8.24
N ASP A 315 18.24 5.92 7.10
CA ASP A 315 18.20 7.34 6.75
C ASP A 315 16.77 7.85 6.55
N ARG A 316 15.86 7.03 5.98
CA ARG A 316 14.42 7.38 5.91
C ARG A 316 13.78 7.42 7.30
N ILE A 317 14.07 6.46 8.16
CA ILE A 317 13.58 6.47 9.56
C ILE A 317 13.99 7.76 10.28
N ARG A 318 15.27 8.15 10.19
CA ARG A 318 15.78 9.39 10.78
C ARG A 318 15.11 10.64 10.21
N TRP A 319 14.91 10.66 8.89
CA TRP A 319 14.17 11.75 8.25
C TRP A 319 12.76 11.89 8.82
N TRP A 320 12.07 10.77 9.07
CA TRP A 320 10.74 10.78 9.68
C TRP A 320 10.76 11.24 11.14
N GLU A 321 11.77 10.87 11.92
CA GLU A 321 11.97 11.37 13.28
C GLU A 321 12.10 12.90 13.28
N ASP A 322 12.96 13.46 12.43
CA ASP A 322 13.15 14.91 12.28
C ASP A 322 11.88 15.59 11.76
N TYR A 323 11.20 14.99 10.78
CA TYR A 323 9.97 15.54 10.18
C TYR A 323 8.82 15.60 11.18
N THR A 324 8.60 14.54 11.95
CA THR A 324 7.55 14.53 12.99
C THR A 324 7.87 15.54 14.09
N GLN A 325 9.12 15.64 14.54
CA GLN A 325 9.54 16.62 15.54
C GLN A 325 9.33 18.04 15.03
N ALA A 326 9.69 18.34 13.79
CA ALA A 326 9.50 19.66 13.17
C ALA A 326 8.02 20.05 13.07
N ASN A 327 7.11 19.07 12.98
CA ASN A 327 5.67 19.26 12.94
C ASN A 327 4.99 19.11 14.30
N HIS A 328 5.73 19.08 15.41
CA HIS A 328 5.21 18.88 16.77
C HIS A 328 4.35 17.60 16.92
N ALA A 329 4.74 16.55 16.21
CA ALA A 329 4.11 15.23 16.23
C ALA A 329 5.10 14.18 16.75
N GLU A 330 4.61 12.98 17.00
CA GLU A 330 5.38 11.82 17.45
C GLU A 330 5.09 10.60 16.58
N MET A 331 6.09 9.74 16.38
CA MET A 331 5.90 8.49 15.65
C MET A 331 4.79 7.62 16.28
N ASN A 332 4.65 7.67 17.60
CA ASN A 332 3.61 6.95 18.36
C ASN A 332 2.21 7.59 18.30
N ASN A 333 2.01 8.66 17.52
CA ASN A 333 0.64 9.13 17.19
C ASN A 333 -0.11 8.10 16.32
N ASN A 334 0.61 7.25 15.59
CA ASN A 334 0.14 5.99 15.05
C ASN A 334 0.55 4.85 16.04
N PRO A 335 -0.33 3.98 16.58
CA PRO A 335 -1.67 3.59 16.10
C PRO A 335 -2.82 4.55 16.44
N ALA A 336 -3.79 4.64 15.52
CA ALA A 336 -5.02 5.39 15.69
C ALA A 336 -5.95 4.76 16.78
N PRO A 337 -6.96 5.50 17.30
CA PRO A 337 -7.89 4.96 18.31
C PRO A 337 -8.58 3.65 17.91
N GLY A 338 -8.94 3.49 16.62
CA GLY A 338 -9.54 2.26 16.10
C GLY A 338 -8.60 1.06 16.13
N ASN A 339 -7.30 1.26 15.92
CA ASN A 339 -6.28 0.22 16.06
C ASN A 339 -6.12 -0.20 17.53
N LYS A 340 -6.12 0.77 18.44
CA LYS A 340 -6.06 0.53 19.89
C LYS A 340 -7.29 -0.27 20.36
N ALA A 341 -8.48 0.12 19.93
CA ALA A 341 -9.71 -0.64 20.18
C ALA A 341 -9.68 -2.06 19.58
N GLY A 342 -8.83 -2.31 18.60
CA GLY A 342 -8.57 -3.63 18.02
C GLY A 342 -7.44 -4.41 18.68
N GLY A 343 -6.89 -3.94 19.82
CA GLY A 343 -5.88 -4.64 20.63
C GLY A 343 -4.44 -4.17 20.46
N LEU A 344 -4.14 -3.26 19.53
CA LEU A 344 -2.81 -2.65 19.39
C LEU A 344 -2.55 -1.57 20.45
N THR A 345 -1.30 -1.36 20.83
CA THR A 345 -0.92 -0.39 21.86
C THR A 345 0.00 0.72 21.35
N THR A 346 1.19 0.39 20.94
CA THR A 346 2.23 1.34 20.48
C THR A 346 2.54 1.15 19.01
N ILE A 347 3.26 2.10 18.43
CA ILE A 347 3.80 1.95 17.07
C ILE A 347 4.78 0.78 17.00
N LEU A 348 5.54 0.50 18.05
CA LEU A 348 6.47 -0.63 18.08
C LEU A 348 5.73 -1.96 17.87
N GLU A 349 4.58 -2.15 18.52
CA GLU A 349 3.75 -3.34 18.31
C GLU A 349 3.15 -3.39 16.91
N LYS A 350 2.61 -2.28 16.41
CA LYS A 350 2.02 -2.21 15.07
C LYS A 350 3.04 -2.54 14.00
N SER A 351 4.24 -2.00 14.12
CA SER A 351 5.33 -2.17 13.15
C SER A 351 5.82 -3.62 13.04
N LEU A 352 5.83 -4.36 14.14
CA LEU A 352 6.16 -5.81 14.10
C LEU A 352 5.21 -6.60 13.19
N GLY A 353 3.91 -6.24 13.23
CA GLY A 353 2.93 -6.81 12.31
C GLY A 353 3.11 -6.31 10.89
N ALA A 354 3.38 -5.02 10.70
CA ALA A 354 3.47 -4.40 9.38
C ALA A 354 4.65 -4.96 8.56
N VAL A 355 5.83 -5.13 9.16
CA VAL A 355 7.01 -5.70 8.45
C VAL A 355 6.79 -7.14 7.97
N ALA A 356 5.88 -7.89 8.60
CA ALA A 356 5.58 -9.25 8.20
C ALA A 356 4.94 -9.35 6.81
N LYS A 357 4.29 -8.27 6.30
CA LYS A 357 3.77 -8.18 4.92
C LYS A 357 4.88 -8.39 3.88
N GLY A 358 6.11 -8.00 4.19
CA GLY A 358 7.27 -8.12 3.31
C GLY A 358 7.91 -9.51 3.25
N GLY A 359 7.29 -10.53 3.87
CA GLY A 359 7.78 -11.91 3.85
C GLY A 359 9.18 -12.07 4.45
N THR A 360 9.93 -13.00 3.92
CA THR A 360 11.25 -13.42 4.44
C THR A 360 12.39 -13.28 3.44
N THR A 361 12.14 -12.91 2.19
CA THR A 361 13.15 -12.69 1.16
C THR A 361 14.01 -11.47 1.45
N ASN A 362 15.17 -11.35 0.77
CA ASN A 362 16.12 -10.27 1.00
C ASN A 362 15.57 -8.91 0.57
N LEU A 363 15.84 -7.86 1.34
CA LEU A 363 15.58 -6.48 0.94
C LEU A 363 16.62 -6.06 -0.11
N ILE A 364 16.16 -5.85 -1.35
CA ILE A 364 17.01 -5.59 -2.50
C ILE A 364 17.37 -4.12 -2.63
N ASP A 365 16.39 -3.22 -2.46
CA ASP A 365 16.63 -1.77 -2.47
C ASP A 365 15.56 -1.01 -1.68
N VAL A 366 15.83 0.29 -1.44
CA VAL A 366 14.96 1.27 -0.79
C VAL A 366 14.84 2.48 -1.71
N TYR A 367 13.60 2.84 -2.04
CA TYR A 367 13.25 3.95 -2.93
C TYR A 367 12.69 5.13 -2.14
N GLU A 368 12.87 6.34 -2.63
CA GLU A 368 12.11 7.50 -2.20
C GLU A 368 10.69 7.46 -2.76
N TYR A 369 9.82 8.34 -2.26
CA TYR A 369 8.43 8.44 -2.69
C TYR A 369 8.30 8.59 -4.22
N ALA A 370 7.48 7.72 -4.81
CA ALA A 370 7.15 7.71 -6.23
C ALA A 370 8.36 7.51 -7.18
N GLU A 371 9.53 7.07 -6.68
CA GLU A 371 10.65 6.70 -7.55
C GLU A 371 10.31 5.44 -8.35
N PRO A 372 10.72 5.35 -9.64
CA PRO A 372 10.53 4.14 -10.42
C PRO A 372 11.21 2.93 -9.79
N ILE A 373 10.47 1.85 -9.56
CA ILE A 373 10.98 0.59 -9.04
C ILE A 373 11.67 -0.16 -10.18
N THR A 374 12.98 -0.27 -10.13
CA THR A 374 13.80 -0.89 -11.18
C THR A 374 14.31 -2.27 -10.81
N GLU A 375 14.50 -2.53 -9.52
CA GLU A 375 15.03 -3.80 -9.03
C GLU A 375 13.93 -4.86 -8.85
N LYS A 376 14.29 -6.12 -9.08
CA LYS A 376 13.42 -7.28 -8.86
C LYS A 376 13.64 -7.87 -7.47
N GLY A 377 12.57 -8.30 -6.83
CA GLY A 377 12.59 -8.91 -5.51
C GLY A 377 11.81 -8.12 -4.47
N PHE A 378 12.12 -8.27 -3.19
CA PHE A 378 11.49 -7.49 -2.15
C PHE A 378 12.18 -6.12 -2.02
N VAL A 379 11.41 -5.05 -2.14
CA VAL A 379 11.89 -3.67 -2.07
C VAL A 379 11.05 -2.87 -1.08
N PHE A 380 11.58 -1.73 -0.65
CA PHE A 380 10.87 -0.80 0.22
C PHE A 380 10.76 0.57 -0.45
N MET A 381 9.61 1.24 -0.33
CA MET A 381 9.43 2.62 -0.76
C MET A 381 9.09 3.51 0.44
N ASP A 382 9.79 4.62 0.58
CA ASP A 382 9.46 5.64 1.57
C ASP A 382 8.12 6.29 1.26
N THR A 383 7.12 5.99 2.08
CA THR A 383 5.77 6.56 1.97
C THR A 383 5.22 6.91 3.35
N PRO A 384 4.26 7.84 3.46
CA PRO A 384 3.58 8.09 4.72
C PRO A 384 2.72 6.90 5.16
N GLY A 385 2.43 6.80 6.45
CA GLY A 385 1.45 5.86 7.02
C GLY A 385 0.01 6.35 6.80
N TYR A 386 -0.32 6.66 5.57
CA TYR A 386 -1.64 7.09 5.10
C TYR A 386 -1.94 6.36 3.79
N ASP A 387 -2.81 5.37 3.88
CA ASP A 387 -3.05 4.34 2.86
C ASP A 387 -3.15 4.89 1.42
N PRO A 388 -4.02 5.90 1.09
CA PRO A 388 -4.11 6.42 -0.26
C PRO A 388 -2.82 7.06 -0.77
N ALA A 389 -2.12 7.81 0.10
CA ALA A 389 -0.87 8.45 -0.31
C ALA A 389 0.26 7.43 -0.47
N SER A 390 0.32 6.41 0.39
CA SER A 390 1.29 5.33 0.30
C SER A 390 1.13 4.55 -1.00
N ILE A 391 -0.08 4.07 -1.28
CA ILE A 391 -0.35 3.31 -2.51
C ILE A 391 -0.16 4.18 -3.76
N THR A 392 -0.55 5.47 -3.73
CA THR A 392 -0.29 6.41 -4.84
C THR A 392 1.21 6.46 -5.16
N GLY A 393 2.09 6.52 -4.15
CA GLY A 393 3.54 6.49 -4.35
C GLY A 393 4.02 5.20 -4.97
N MET A 394 3.59 4.05 -4.44
CA MET A 394 4.00 2.73 -4.96
C MET A 394 3.48 2.47 -6.39
N VAL A 395 2.25 2.91 -6.71
CA VAL A 395 1.69 2.83 -8.07
C VAL A 395 2.47 3.73 -9.02
N ALA A 396 2.79 4.96 -8.63
CA ALA A 396 3.67 5.83 -9.41
C ALA A 396 5.04 5.19 -9.66
N GLY A 397 5.56 4.44 -8.68
CA GLY A 397 6.77 3.63 -8.81
C GLY A 397 6.64 2.43 -9.74
N GLY A 398 5.43 2.06 -10.17
CA GLY A 398 5.18 0.99 -11.13
C GLY A 398 4.42 -0.21 -10.58
N ALA A 399 3.97 -0.21 -9.32
CA ALA A 399 3.16 -1.29 -8.78
C ALA A 399 1.87 -1.45 -9.59
N ASN A 400 1.62 -2.66 -10.12
CA ASN A 400 0.51 -2.94 -11.02
C ASN A 400 -0.56 -3.86 -10.42
N ILE A 401 -0.40 -4.23 -9.15
CA ILE A 401 -1.39 -4.90 -8.30
C ILE A 401 -1.15 -4.55 -6.84
N THR A 402 -2.21 -4.44 -6.03
CA THR A 402 -2.14 -4.11 -4.60
C THR A 402 -2.80 -5.20 -3.76
N CYS A 403 -2.19 -5.54 -2.61
CA CYS A 403 -2.83 -6.28 -1.54
C CYS A 403 -2.89 -5.41 -0.27
N PHE A 404 -4.08 -5.31 0.30
CA PHE A 404 -4.42 -4.46 1.43
C PHE A 404 -4.95 -5.28 2.60
N THR A 405 -4.21 -5.38 3.70
CA THR A 405 -4.64 -6.11 4.90
C THR A 405 -5.42 -5.21 5.84
N THR A 406 -6.48 -5.72 6.46
CA THR A 406 -7.28 -4.96 7.42
C THR A 406 -7.93 -5.83 8.48
N GLY A 407 -7.97 -5.35 9.73
CA GLY A 407 -8.66 -6.00 10.85
C GLY A 407 -9.98 -5.33 11.22
N ARG A 408 -10.13 -4.04 10.89
CA ARG A 408 -11.32 -3.25 11.19
C ARG A 408 -12.24 -3.08 9.99
N GLY A 409 -11.74 -3.37 8.79
CA GLY A 409 -12.40 -3.20 7.51
C GLY A 409 -11.88 -1.98 6.73
N SER A 410 -11.92 -2.06 5.42
CA SER A 410 -11.55 -0.98 4.50
C SER A 410 -12.39 -1.04 3.24
N VAL A 411 -12.70 0.11 2.67
CA VAL A 411 -13.37 0.28 1.37
C VAL A 411 -12.39 0.60 0.25
N PHE A 412 -11.08 0.56 0.54
CA PHE A 412 -10.04 0.98 -0.38
C PHE A 412 -10.17 0.28 -1.74
N GLY A 413 -10.16 1.08 -2.75
CA GLY A 413 -9.91 0.70 -4.14
C GLY A 413 -8.74 1.47 -4.70
N GLY A 414 -8.25 1.58 -5.78
CA GLY A 414 -7.10 2.40 -6.19
C GLY A 414 -6.88 2.36 -7.69
N LYS A 415 -7.83 2.89 -8.49
CA LYS A 415 -7.65 2.96 -9.95
C LYS A 415 -6.36 3.69 -10.31
N PRO A 416 -5.58 3.22 -11.28
CA PRO A 416 -5.92 2.17 -12.25
C PRO A 416 -5.46 0.77 -11.82
N VAL A 417 -5.07 0.56 -10.57
CA VAL A 417 -4.50 -0.71 -10.08
C VAL A 417 -5.54 -1.50 -9.30
N PRO A 418 -5.74 -2.80 -9.58
CA PRO A 418 -6.65 -3.60 -8.79
C PRO A 418 -6.12 -3.81 -7.37
N SER A 419 -7.03 -3.73 -6.38
CA SER A 419 -6.70 -3.86 -4.96
C SER A 419 -7.47 -5.02 -4.33
N LEU A 420 -6.73 -6.02 -3.83
CA LEU A 420 -7.28 -7.17 -3.10
C LEU A 420 -7.26 -6.86 -1.59
N LYS A 421 -8.39 -6.94 -0.91
CA LYS A 421 -8.51 -6.72 0.53
C LYS A 421 -8.55 -8.03 1.31
N LEU A 422 -7.66 -8.15 2.30
CA LEU A 422 -7.42 -9.34 3.10
C LEU A 422 -7.85 -9.10 4.55
N ALA A 423 -8.86 -9.82 5.01
CA ALA A 423 -9.39 -9.71 6.36
C ALA A 423 -8.53 -10.48 7.38
N THR A 424 -8.20 -9.86 8.52
CA THR A 424 -7.39 -10.51 9.58
C THR A 424 -8.20 -11.50 10.42
N ASN A 425 -9.52 -11.37 10.45
CA ASN A 425 -10.40 -12.17 11.30
C ASN A 425 -11.74 -12.46 10.61
N THR A 426 -12.28 -13.65 10.86
CA THR A 426 -13.53 -14.12 10.26
C THR A 426 -14.76 -13.28 10.62
N PRO A 427 -14.96 -12.79 11.87
CA PRO A 427 -16.10 -11.94 12.19
C PRO A 427 -16.17 -10.65 11.37
N MET A 428 -15.02 -10.00 11.12
CA MET A 428 -14.97 -8.81 10.26
C MET A 428 -15.22 -9.16 8.80
N TYR A 429 -14.59 -10.24 8.30
CA TYR A 429 -14.82 -10.73 6.95
C TYR A 429 -16.32 -10.94 6.67
N LEU A 430 -17.02 -11.66 7.53
CA LEU A 430 -18.47 -11.92 7.36
C LEU A 430 -19.32 -10.65 7.44
N ARG A 431 -18.93 -9.68 8.28
CA ARG A 431 -19.63 -8.41 8.38
C ARG A 431 -19.46 -7.52 7.16
N MET A 432 -18.32 -7.60 6.48
CA MET A 432 -17.95 -6.80 5.31
C MET A 432 -17.62 -7.70 4.10
N GLU A 433 -18.38 -8.76 3.91
CA GLU A 433 -18.11 -9.77 2.88
C GLU A 433 -18.05 -9.16 1.47
N ASN A 434 -18.85 -8.13 1.20
CA ASN A 434 -18.86 -7.45 -0.10
C ASN A 434 -17.60 -6.62 -0.37
N ASP A 435 -16.87 -6.24 0.68
CA ASP A 435 -15.65 -5.45 0.57
C ASP A 435 -14.37 -6.30 0.61
N MET A 436 -14.40 -7.47 1.26
CA MET A 436 -13.22 -8.30 1.52
C MET A 436 -13.06 -9.42 0.51
N ASP A 437 -11.91 -9.51 -0.15
CA ASP A 437 -11.62 -10.53 -1.16
C ASP A 437 -11.24 -11.89 -0.55
N ILE A 438 -10.47 -11.89 0.56
CA ILE A 438 -9.97 -13.11 1.21
C ILE A 438 -10.14 -13.02 2.73
N ASN A 439 -10.59 -14.13 3.34
CA ASN A 439 -10.60 -14.32 4.78
C ASN A 439 -9.28 -14.96 5.25
N CYS A 440 -8.43 -14.22 5.98
CA CYS A 440 -7.27 -14.80 6.66
C CYS A 440 -7.58 -15.12 8.14
N GLY A 441 -8.80 -14.89 8.60
CA GLY A 441 -9.26 -15.26 9.94
C GLY A 441 -9.22 -16.77 10.20
N ASP A 442 -9.28 -17.58 9.14
CA ASP A 442 -9.12 -19.05 9.20
C ASP A 442 -7.85 -19.48 9.93
N ILE A 443 -6.78 -18.66 9.89
CA ILE A 443 -5.54 -18.88 10.63
C ILE A 443 -5.80 -18.76 12.15
N ILE A 444 -6.56 -17.74 12.56
CA ILE A 444 -6.95 -17.55 13.97
C ILE A 444 -7.90 -18.65 14.40
N ASP A 445 -8.80 -19.08 13.51
CA ASP A 445 -9.75 -20.16 13.77
C ASP A 445 -9.07 -21.53 13.82
N GLY A 446 -7.79 -21.64 13.38
CA GLY A 446 -6.99 -22.86 13.38
C GLY A 446 -7.39 -23.85 12.26
N THR A 447 -8.03 -23.36 11.18
CA THR A 447 -8.47 -24.16 10.04
C THR A 447 -7.56 -24.03 8.83
N SER A 448 -6.61 -23.08 8.83
CA SER A 448 -5.60 -22.90 7.80
C SER A 448 -4.26 -22.48 8.40
N SER A 449 -3.17 -22.79 7.73
CA SER A 449 -1.84 -22.27 8.05
C SER A 449 -1.54 -20.96 7.31
N VAL A 450 -0.49 -20.27 7.75
CA VAL A 450 0.03 -19.06 7.07
C VAL A 450 0.45 -19.40 5.64
N GLU A 451 1.11 -20.53 5.43
CA GLU A 451 1.62 -20.98 4.14
C GLU A 451 0.49 -21.34 3.17
N GLU A 452 -0.53 -22.07 3.64
CA GLU A 452 -1.72 -22.39 2.83
C GLU A 452 -2.45 -21.13 2.39
N LYS A 453 -2.63 -20.18 3.33
CA LYS A 453 -3.27 -18.90 3.03
C LYS A 453 -2.41 -18.03 2.10
N GLY A 454 -1.10 -18.06 2.25
CA GLY A 454 -0.16 -17.41 1.33
C GLY A 454 -0.27 -17.93 -0.11
N GLN A 455 -0.44 -19.25 -0.28
CA GLN A 455 -0.71 -19.85 -1.59
C GLN A 455 -2.06 -19.44 -2.16
N GLU A 456 -3.11 -19.34 -1.34
CA GLU A 456 -4.43 -18.85 -1.74
C GLU A 456 -4.34 -17.40 -2.23
N ILE A 457 -3.67 -16.53 -1.46
CA ILE A 457 -3.45 -15.12 -1.81
C ILE A 457 -2.66 -15.01 -3.12
N PHE A 458 -1.58 -15.79 -3.27
CA PHE A 458 -0.78 -15.77 -4.50
C PHE A 458 -1.60 -16.17 -5.73
N LYS A 459 -2.41 -17.22 -5.64
CA LYS A 459 -3.32 -17.62 -6.72
C LYS A 459 -4.33 -16.52 -7.07
N LYS A 460 -4.87 -15.84 -6.05
CA LYS A 460 -5.80 -14.72 -6.25
C LYS A 460 -5.12 -13.51 -6.89
N ILE A 461 -3.85 -13.22 -6.53
CA ILE A 461 -3.01 -12.20 -7.20
C ILE A 461 -2.88 -12.51 -8.69
N ILE A 462 -2.54 -13.74 -9.06
CA ILE A 462 -2.40 -14.17 -10.47
C ILE A 462 -3.73 -14.08 -11.22
N ALA A 463 -4.84 -14.50 -10.62
CA ALA A 463 -6.18 -14.42 -11.22
C ALA A 463 -6.60 -12.96 -11.42
N CYS A 464 -6.38 -12.10 -10.41
CA CYS A 464 -6.69 -10.68 -10.48
C CYS A 464 -5.83 -9.97 -11.54
N ALA A 465 -4.53 -10.26 -11.60
CA ALA A 465 -3.65 -9.75 -12.64
C ALA A 465 -4.08 -10.19 -14.06
N SER A 466 -4.72 -11.35 -14.18
CA SER A 466 -5.27 -11.88 -15.43
C SER A 466 -6.63 -11.27 -15.83
N GLY A 467 -7.18 -10.34 -15.03
CA GLY A 467 -8.42 -9.62 -15.35
C GLY A 467 -9.62 -10.01 -14.49
N GLU A 468 -9.49 -10.93 -13.53
CA GLU A 468 -10.52 -11.11 -12.52
C GLU A 468 -10.67 -9.83 -11.70
N GLN A 469 -11.90 -9.34 -11.52
CA GLN A 469 -12.14 -8.12 -10.77
C GLN A 469 -12.03 -8.37 -9.27
N SER A 470 -11.39 -7.43 -8.56
CA SER A 470 -11.50 -7.35 -7.10
C SER A 470 -12.88 -6.87 -6.69
N LYS A 471 -13.25 -7.08 -5.43
CA LYS A 471 -14.54 -6.59 -4.91
C LYS A 471 -14.65 -5.07 -4.96
N SER A 472 -13.54 -4.34 -4.80
CA SER A 472 -13.52 -2.88 -5.00
C SER A 472 -13.88 -2.49 -6.43
N GLU A 473 -13.33 -3.19 -7.43
CA GLU A 473 -13.63 -2.91 -8.84
C GLU A 473 -15.08 -3.25 -9.17
N MET A 474 -15.61 -4.38 -8.68
CA MET A 474 -17.03 -4.75 -8.87
C MET A 474 -17.99 -3.72 -8.28
N MET A 475 -17.60 -3.02 -7.21
CA MET A 475 -18.37 -1.95 -6.58
C MET A 475 -18.11 -0.57 -7.19
N GLY A 476 -17.20 -0.45 -8.18
CA GLY A 476 -16.85 0.82 -8.82
C GLY A 476 -16.00 1.74 -7.94
N MET A 477 -15.40 1.26 -6.84
CA MET A 477 -14.55 2.04 -5.94
C MET A 477 -13.19 2.39 -6.58
N GLY A 478 -12.47 3.36 -6.01
CA GLY A 478 -11.08 3.66 -6.37
C GLY A 478 -10.87 4.94 -7.18
N GLU A 479 -11.83 5.88 -7.18
CA GLU A 479 -11.71 7.16 -7.90
C GLU A 479 -11.17 8.30 -7.03
N GLU A 480 -11.30 8.18 -5.69
CA GLU A 480 -10.93 9.25 -4.75
C GLU A 480 -9.62 8.95 -3.99
N GLU A 481 -8.98 7.81 -4.26
CA GLU A 481 -7.78 7.35 -3.56
C GLU A 481 -6.47 7.75 -4.25
N PHE A 482 -6.52 8.55 -5.32
CA PHE A 482 -5.34 9.19 -5.88
C PHE A 482 -4.94 10.40 -5.05
N VAL A 483 -3.97 10.21 -4.15
CA VAL A 483 -3.53 11.21 -3.18
C VAL A 483 -2.00 11.36 -3.23
N PRO A 484 -1.46 12.19 -4.13
CA PRO A 484 -0.03 12.52 -4.09
C PRO A 484 0.37 13.10 -2.73
N TRP A 485 1.48 12.62 -2.18
CA TRP A 485 1.91 13.07 -0.84
C TRP A 485 2.28 14.54 -0.82
N MET A 486 1.52 15.34 -0.06
CA MET A 486 1.74 16.77 0.12
C MET A 486 2.72 17.00 1.28
N VAL A 487 3.97 17.31 0.93
CA VAL A 487 5.05 17.62 1.89
C VAL A 487 5.48 19.07 1.71
N GLY A 488 5.73 19.74 2.82
CA GLY A 488 6.25 21.11 2.85
C GLY A 488 5.17 22.17 2.96
N ALA A 489 5.57 23.43 2.79
CA ALA A 489 4.67 24.57 2.88
C ALA A 489 3.83 24.72 1.61
N ILE A 490 2.55 24.97 1.79
CA ILE A 490 1.62 25.37 0.72
C ILE A 490 1.59 26.91 0.70
N LEU A 491 1.94 27.53 -0.44
CA LEU A 491 2.03 28.98 -0.63
C LEU A 491 0.90 29.50 -1.49
#